data_ede302f55ff603e838ae770f675474e4
#
_entry.id   ede302f55ff603e838ae770f675474e4
#
_cell.length_a   1.000
_cell.length_b   1.000
_cell.length_c   1.000
_cell.angle_alpha   90.00
_cell.angle_beta   90.00
_cell.angle_gamma   90.00
#
_symmetry.space_group_name_H-M   'P 1'
#
loop_
_entity.id
_entity.type
_entity.pdbx_description
1 polymer ?
#
loop_
_entity_poly.entity_id
_entity_poly.type
_entity_poly.pdbx_seq_one_letter_code
_entity_poly.pdbx_strand_id
1 'polypeptide(L)'
;RQAVELSLAENQSREDMHPADAIEAYGKLAADGLPSDDIAARFGVTPAHVNRILSLASLHPDIRAALAKDAIGLEAAKAYTLTDDQERQLRLFGEFGNSAHMVRKALTDDKIATDSSLFDLVPLTDYIAAGGTITRDLFSGDEDGFADNADLVWSLVGQRLEAVREDWLADGWPEVAIVERQPDNFYSLNHIRPQGLRDLTEEEAARVEHLESEAEAITEADAEAETWNNADLCAIDDELRRIEQARRHYTDEQKAEARVIIFLGYNGPLTVQPVSLRKAQRAKKADDAKPERFSRKLTEAMHRIKLLAVREAVTSNPEFAFDLMLAALIEDRLAYGSNSPLAVRTNVSPVQVDVELLAGATMID
;
A
#
# COMPACT_ATOMS: atom_id res chain seq x y z
N ARG A 1 -29.67 8.19 -40.61
CA ARG A 1 -29.57 9.04 -39.41
C ARG A 1 -30.74 8.75 -38.44
N GLN A 2 -32.00 8.91 -38.88
CA GLN A 2 -33.15 8.65 -38.01
C GLN A 2 -33.21 7.22 -37.40
N ALA A 3 -32.79 6.19 -38.15
CA ALA A 3 -32.77 4.80 -37.64
C ALA A 3 -31.72 4.60 -36.53
N VAL A 4 -30.60 5.31 -36.59
CA VAL A 4 -29.55 5.26 -35.54
C VAL A 4 -29.99 6.04 -34.31
N GLU A 5 -30.67 7.17 -34.50
CA GLU A 5 -31.21 7.97 -33.37
C GLU A 5 -32.37 7.26 -32.66
N LEU A 6 -33.23 6.55 -33.41
CA LEU A 6 -34.29 5.72 -32.84
C LEU A 6 -33.74 4.52 -32.09
N SER A 7 -32.69 3.85 -32.61
CA SER A 7 -32.03 2.73 -31.93
C SER A 7 -31.27 3.17 -30.66
N LEU A 8 -30.68 4.37 -30.67
CA LEU A 8 -30.06 4.95 -29.48
C LEU A 8 -31.12 5.32 -28.42
N ALA A 9 -32.24 5.91 -28.84
CA ALA A 9 -33.35 6.27 -27.95
C ALA A 9 -34.05 5.03 -27.38
N GLU A 10 -34.19 3.97 -28.17
CA GLU A 10 -34.72 2.67 -27.71
C GLU A 10 -33.80 2.00 -26.70
N ASN A 11 -32.48 2.03 -26.92
CA ASN A 11 -31.51 1.51 -25.96
C ASN A 11 -31.44 2.34 -24.67
N GLN A 12 -31.67 3.66 -24.70
CA GLN A 12 -31.71 4.50 -23.51
C GLN A 12 -33.01 4.36 -22.71
N SER A 13 -34.10 3.88 -23.31
CA SER A 13 -35.39 3.69 -22.66
C SER A 13 -35.67 2.25 -22.20
N ARG A 14 -34.76 1.31 -22.45
CA ARG A 14 -34.83 -0.04 -21.91
C ARG A 14 -34.46 -0.01 -20.44
N GLU A 15 -35.36 -0.48 -19.58
CA GLU A 15 -34.99 -0.88 -18.23
C GLU A 15 -33.83 -1.88 -18.31
N ASP A 16 -32.76 -1.65 -17.57
CA ASP A 16 -31.61 -2.54 -17.51
C ASP A 16 -32.10 -3.96 -17.11
N MET A 17 -31.75 -4.95 -17.90
CA MET A 17 -32.12 -6.33 -17.62
C MET A 17 -31.59 -6.74 -16.25
N HIS A 18 -32.42 -7.36 -15.43
CA HIS A 18 -31.98 -7.84 -14.12
C HIS A 18 -30.76 -8.79 -14.31
N PRO A 19 -29.71 -8.67 -13.47
CA PRO A 19 -28.49 -9.48 -13.62
C PRO A 19 -28.78 -10.99 -13.72
N ALA A 20 -29.74 -11.50 -12.96
CA ALA A 20 -30.14 -12.92 -13.00
C ALA A 20 -30.70 -13.34 -14.37
N ASP A 21 -31.46 -12.48 -15.06
CA ASP A 21 -32.03 -12.77 -16.37
C ASP A 21 -30.93 -12.80 -17.44
N ALA A 22 -29.95 -11.88 -17.35
CA ALA A 22 -28.77 -11.87 -18.22
C ALA A 22 -27.90 -13.13 -18.02
N ILE A 23 -27.71 -13.54 -16.77
CA ILE A 23 -26.97 -14.76 -16.41
C ILE A 23 -27.65 -16.00 -17.02
N GLU A 24 -28.97 -16.11 -16.92
CA GLU A 24 -29.70 -17.22 -17.49
C GLU A 24 -29.66 -17.24 -19.02
N ALA A 25 -29.86 -16.08 -19.66
CA ALA A 25 -29.86 -15.94 -21.10
C ALA A 25 -28.49 -16.26 -21.72
N TYR A 26 -27.42 -15.68 -21.20
CA TYR A 26 -26.06 -15.89 -21.72
C TYR A 26 -25.56 -17.31 -21.38
N GLY A 27 -25.86 -17.80 -20.17
CA GLY A 27 -25.52 -19.17 -19.75
C GLY A 27 -26.14 -20.23 -20.65
N LYS A 28 -27.38 -20.00 -21.09
CA LYS A 28 -28.09 -20.88 -22.01
C LYS A 28 -27.47 -20.93 -23.42
N LEU A 29 -27.12 -19.73 -23.94
CA LEU A 29 -26.44 -19.61 -25.24
C LEU A 29 -25.07 -20.25 -25.24
N ALA A 30 -24.30 -20.06 -24.17
CA ALA A 30 -22.98 -20.68 -23.99
C ALA A 30 -23.11 -22.23 -23.88
N ALA A 31 -24.12 -22.74 -23.16
CA ALA A 31 -24.39 -24.16 -23.06
C ALA A 31 -24.81 -24.77 -24.42
N ASP A 32 -25.45 -23.99 -25.29
CA ASP A 32 -25.77 -24.38 -26.68
C ASP A 32 -24.53 -24.30 -27.60
N GLY A 33 -23.37 -23.97 -27.07
CA GLY A 33 -22.06 -23.95 -27.78
C GLY A 33 -21.75 -22.68 -28.53
N LEU A 34 -22.43 -21.54 -28.24
CA LEU A 34 -22.07 -20.25 -28.84
C LEU A 34 -20.83 -19.68 -28.15
N PRO A 35 -19.79 -19.24 -28.91
CA PRO A 35 -18.66 -18.52 -28.38
C PRO A 35 -19.06 -17.15 -27.78
N SER A 36 -18.29 -16.67 -26.80
CA SER A 36 -18.54 -15.37 -26.16
C SER A 36 -18.54 -14.20 -27.15
N ASP A 37 -17.74 -14.27 -28.21
CA ASP A 37 -17.68 -13.24 -29.27
C ASP A 37 -19.00 -13.19 -30.07
N ASP A 38 -19.59 -14.34 -30.39
CA ASP A 38 -20.87 -14.43 -31.10
C ASP A 38 -22.03 -13.94 -30.24
N ILE A 39 -21.99 -14.25 -28.92
CA ILE A 39 -22.97 -13.74 -27.96
C ILE A 39 -22.85 -12.23 -27.87
N ALA A 40 -21.62 -11.70 -27.72
CA ALA A 40 -21.34 -10.27 -27.66
C ALA A 40 -21.87 -9.51 -28.88
N ALA A 41 -21.62 -10.04 -30.09
CA ALA A 41 -22.10 -9.45 -31.34
C ALA A 41 -23.65 -9.42 -31.43
N ARG A 42 -24.34 -10.44 -30.90
CA ARG A 42 -25.82 -10.51 -30.90
C ARG A 42 -26.47 -9.47 -29.97
N PHE A 43 -25.84 -9.22 -28.83
CA PHE A 43 -26.41 -8.32 -27.82
C PHE A 43 -25.80 -6.90 -27.88
N GLY A 44 -24.83 -6.64 -28.77
CA GLY A 44 -24.20 -5.33 -28.91
C GLY A 44 -23.34 -4.94 -27.69
N VAL A 45 -22.77 -5.92 -27.02
CA VAL A 45 -21.89 -5.77 -25.85
C VAL A 45 -20.47 -6.24 -26.16
N THR A 46 -19.54 -6.02 -25.23
CA THR A 46 -18.15 -6.49 -25.40
C THR A 46 -18.03 -7.97 -25.00
N PRO A 47 -17.09 -8.74 -25.59
CA PRO A 47 -16.79 -10.10 -25.16
C PRO A 47 -16.41 -10.19 -23.66
N ALA A 48 -15.69 -9.20 -23.14
CA ALA A 48 -15.35 -9.08 -21.74
C ALA A 48 -16.61 -9.01 -20.84
N HIS A 49 -17.63 -8.26 -21.27
CA HIS A 49 -18.92 -8.20 -20.56
C HIS A 49 -19.61 -9.58 -20.56
N VAL A 50 -19.63 -10.29 -21.70
CA VAL A 50 -20.20 -11.63 -21.78
C VAL A 50 -19.47 -12.59 -20.84
N ASN A 51 -18.14 -12.58 -20.84
CA ASN A 51 -17.34 -13.44 -19.96
C ASN A 51 -17.62 -13.17 -18.47
N ARG A 52 -17.79 -11.89 -18.08
CA ARG A 52 -18.21 -11.53 -16.71
C ARG A 52 -19.58 -12.12 -16.34
N ILE A 53 -20.55 -12.06 -17.23
CA ILE A 53 -21.88 -12.65 -16.99
C ILE A 53 -21.80 -14.19 -16.94
N LEU A 54 -21.00 -14.81 -17.81
CA LEU A 54 -20.80 -16.25 -17.83
C LEU A 54 -20.12 -16.76 -16.55
N SER A 55 -19.19 -15.99 -15.97
CA SER A 55 -18.60 -16.34 -14.67
C SER A 55 -19.64 -16.36 -13.55
N LEU A 56 -20.62 -15.46 -13.58
CA LEU A 56 -21.75 -15.50 -12.65
C LEU A 56 -22.70 -16.70 -12.94
N ALA A 57 -22.80 -17.16 -14.19
CA ALA A 57 -23.56 -18.34 -14.55
C ALA A 57 -22.92 -19.64 -14.03
N SER A 58 -21.61 -19.67 -13.77
CA SER A 58 -20.89 -20.82 -13.22
C SER A 58 -21.05 -20.97 -11.69
N LEU A 59 -21.61 -19.98 -11.01
CA LEU A 59 -21.86 -20.03 -9.56
C LEU A 59 -22.79 -21.19 -9.16
N HIS A 60 -22.62 -21.65 -7.91
CA HIS A 60 -23.51 -22.66 -7.35
C HIS A 60 -25.00 -22.27 -7.51
N PRO A 61 -25.91 -23.23 -7.85
CA PRO A 61 -27.31 -22.92 -8.08
C PRO A 61 -28.01 -22.16 -6.94
N ASP A 62 -27.68 -22.46 -5.68
CA ASP A 62 -28.26 -21.78 -4.52
C ASP A 62 -27.84 -20.31 -4.43
N ILE A 63 -26.60 -19.97 -4.81
CA ILE A 63 -26.10 -18.60 -4.86
C ILE A 63 -26.82 -17.84 -5.98
N ARG A 64 -26.96 -18.44 -7.17
CA ARG A 64 -27.72 -17.85 -8.27
C ARG A 64 -29.19 -17.63 -7.90
N ALA A 65 -29.81 -18.62 -7.21
CA ALA A 65 -31.18 -18.49 -6.74
C ALA A 65 -31.34 -17.39 -5.67
N ALA A 66 -30.32 -17.16 -4.82
CA ALA A 66 -30.30 -16.08 -3.85
C ALA A 66 -30.14 -14.71 -4.53
N LEU A 67 -29.31 -14.61 -5.58
CA LEU A 67 -29.16 -13.39 -6.38
C LEU A 67 -30.46 -13.05 -7.12
N ALA A 68 -31.13 -14.05 -7.71
CA ALA A 68 -32.41 -13.85 -8.41
C ALA A 68 -33.56 -13.42 -7.48
N LYS A 69 -33.43 -13.63 -6.18
CA LYS A 69 -34.40 -13.20 -5.13
C LYS A 69 -33.95 -11.96 -4.38
N ASP A 70 -32.90 -11.28 -4.83
CA ASP A 70 -32.26 -10.15 -4.13
C ASP A 70 -31.84 -10.47 -2.68
N ALA A 71 -31.70 -11.75 -2.33
CA ALA A 71 -31.21 -12.16 -1.01
C ALA A 71 -29.71 -11.88 -0.85
N ILE A 72 -28.98 -11.80 -1.96
CA ILE A 72 -27.61 -11.30 -2.03
C ILE A 72 -27.48 -10.25 -3.13
N GLY A 73 -26.58 -9.28 -2.91
CA GLY A 73 -26.26 -8.27 -3.91
C GLY A 73 -25.27 -8.78 -4.96
N LEU A 74 -25.21 -8.10 -6.10
CA LEU A 74 -24.33 -8.42 -7.20
C LEU A 74 -22.84 -8.46 -6.77
N GLU A 75 -22.43 -7.55 -5.88
CA GLU A 75 -21.04 -7.51 -5.38
C GLU A 75 -20.67 -8.76 -4.57
N ALA A 76 -21.59 -9.32 -3.79
CA ALA A 76 -21.36 -10.60 -3.13
C ALA A 76 -21.29 -11.75 -4.14
N ALA A 77 -22.19 -11.77 -5.14
CA ALA A 77 -22.18 -12.79 -6.20
C ALA A 77 -20.85 -12.77 -6.98
N LYS A 78 -20.33 -11.58 -7.33
CA LYS A 78 -19.02 -11.40 -7.95
C LYS A 78 -17.88 -11.98 -7.11
N ALA A 79 -17.92 -11.79 -5.79
CA ALA A 79 -16.87 -12.32 -4.91
C ALA A 79 -16.82 -13.86 -4.92
N TYR A 80 -17.95 -14.55 -5.08
CA TYR A 80 -17.97 -16.01 -5.17
C TYR A 80 -17.36 -16.56 -6.47
N THR A 81 -17.25 -15.76 -7.54
CA THR A 81 -16.61 -16.20 -8.80
C THR A 81 -15.09 -16.29 -8.72
N LEU A 82 -14.46 -15.87 -7.60
CA LEU A 82 -13.02 -16.05 -7.38
C LEU A 82 -12.61 -17.51 -7.19
N THR A 83 -13.56 -18.44 -7.17
CA THR A 83 -13.31 -19.89 -7.19
C THR A 83 -14.34 -20.61 -8.04
N ASP A 84 -13.89 -21.61 -8.80
CA ASP A 84 -14.77 -22.51 -9.57
C ASP A 84 -15.26 -23.69 -8.73
N ASP A 85 -14.74 -23.87 -7.50
CA ASP A 85 -15.16 -24.91 -6.57
C ASP A 85 -16.53 -24.59 -5.97
N GLN A 86 -17.58 -25.15 -6.54
CA GLN A 86 -18.96 -24.93 -6.10
C GLN A 86 -19.23 -25.43 -4.67
N GLU A 87 -18.52 -26.45 -4.18
CA GLU A 87 -18.63 -26.85 -2.78
C GLU A 87 -18.04 -25.82 -1.83
N ARG A 88 -16.89 -25.24 -2.19
CA ARG A 88 -16.28 -24.13 -1.46
C ARG A 88 -17.18 -22.89 -1.51
N GLN A 89 -17.76 -22.58 -2.67
CA GLN A 89 -18.74 -21.49 -2.80
C GLN A 89 -19.92 -21.68 -1.84
N LEU A 90 -20.50 -22.89 -1.80
CA LEU A 90 -21.66 -23.17 -0.94
C LEU A 90 -21.33 -23.09 0.55
N ARG A 91 -20.17 -23.61 0.97
CA ARG A 91 -19.70 -23.46 2.36
C ARG A 91 -19.57 -22.00 2.77
N LEU A 92 -18.87 -21.20 1.96
CA LEU A 92 -18.68 -19.77 2.22
C LEU A 92 -20.00 -19.00 2.16
N PHE A 93 -20.94 -19.42 1.32
CA PHE A 93 -22.26 -18.84 1.25
C PHE A 93 -23.05 -19.08 2.55
N GLY A 94 -22.95 -20.26 3.13
CA GLY A 94 -23.54 -20.58 4.44
C GLY A 94 -22.93 -19.76 5.60
N GLU A 95 -21.65 -19.38 5.49
CA GLU A 95 -20.93 -18.65 6.53
C GLU A 95 -21.04 -17.13 6.40
N PHE A 96 -20.88 -16.59 5.20
CA PHE A 96 -20.74 -15.14 4.97
C PHE A 96 -21.92 -14.51 4.21
N GLY A 97 -22.74 -15.29 3.54
CA GLY A 97 -23.95 -14.82 2.85
C GLY A 97 -23.69 -13.66 1.89
N ASN A 98 -24.25 -12.48 2.20
CA ASN A 98 -24.13 -11.27 1.38
C ASN A 98 -22.86 -10.44 1.63
N SER A 99 -21.89 -10.91 2.42
CA SER A 99 -20.69 -10.16 2.75
C SER A 99 -19.57 -10.35 1.70
N ALA A 100 -19.57 -9.56 0.63
CA ALA A 100 -18.55 -9.61 -0.43
C ALA A 100 -17.11 -9.54 0.12
N HIS A 101 -16.88 -8.67 1.10
CA HIS A 101 -15.55 -8.49 1.70
C HIS A 101 -15.06 -9.76 2.41
N MET A 102 -15.91 -10.41 3.21
CA MET A 102 -15.52 -11.64 3.93
C MET A 102 -15.29 -12.80 2.97
N VAL A 103 -16.13 -12.90 1.92
CA VAL A 103 -15.96 -13.93 0.87
C VAL A 103 -14.65 -13.71 0.13
N ARG A 104 -14.35 -12.49 -0.34
CA ARG A 104 -13.06 -12.18 -0.98
C ARG A 104 -11.90 -12.53 -0.05
N LYS A 105 -11.92 -12.06 1.18
CA LYS A 105 -10.90 -12.38 2.16
C LYS A 105 -10.68 -13.88 2.32
N ALA A 106 -11.73 -14.67 2.51
CA ALA A 106 -11.63 -16.12 2.68
C ALA A 106 -11.13 -16.87 1.42
N LEU A 107 -11.27 -16.27 0.23
CA LEU A 107 -10.80 -16.85 -1.03
C LEU A 107 -9.41 -16.41 -1.44
N THR A 108 -8.88 -15.35 -0.82
CA THR A 108 -7.59 -14.72 -1.19
C THR A 108 -6.61 -14.62 -0.03
N ASP A 109 -6.98 -15.05 1.19
CA ASP A 109 -6.15 -14.92 2.40
C ASP A 109 -4.81 -15.71 2.31
N ASP A 110 -4.79 -16.76 1.50
CA ASP A 110 -3.64 -17.61 1.19
C ASP A 110 -2.94 -17.27 -0.14
N LYS A 111 -3.34 -16.19 -0.80
CA LYS A 111 -2.84 -15.74 -2.10
C LYS A 111 -2.14 -14.39 -1.99
N ILE A 112 -1.35 -14.06 -3.00
CA ILE A 112 -0.67 -12.76 -3.09
C ILE A 112 -1.29 -11.99 -4.26
N ALA A 113 -1.76 -10.78 -4.02
CA ALA A 113 -2.32 -9.91 -5.05
C ALA A 113 -1.25 -9.55 -6.10
N THR A 114 -1.63 -9.52 -7.38
CA THR A 114 -0.70 -9.26 -8.50
C THR A 114 -0.15 -7.83 -8.51
N ASP A 115 -0.82 -6.90 -7.84
CA ASP A 115 -0.37 -5.53 -7.59
C ASP A 115 0.56 -5.40 -6.37
N SER A 116 0.88 -6.54 -5.70
CA SER A 116 1.83 -6.53 -4.60
C SER A 116 3.21 -6.12 -5.08
N SER A 117 3.86 -5.24 -4.33
CA SER A 117 5.25 -4.82 -4.57
C SER A 117 6.29 -5.96 -4.52
N LEU A 118 5.90 -7.18 -4.13
CA LEU A 118 6.73 -8.37 -4.31
C LEU A 118 6.97 -8.66 -5.80
N PHE A 119 6.03 -8.32 -6.67
CA PHE A 119 6.16 -8.49 -8.11
C PHE A 119 7.02 -7.42 -8.78
N ASP A 120 7.36 -6.33 -8.09
CA ASP A 120 8.44 -5.41 -8.52
C ASP A 120 9.81 -6.06 -8.39
N LEU A 121 9.97 -6.96 -7.43
CA LEU A 121 11.22 -7.71 -7.20
C LEU A 121 11.30 -8.98 -8.04
N VAL A 122 10.19 -9.69 -8.19
CA VAL A 122 10.05 -10.92 -8.98
C VAL A 122 8.93 -10.70 -10.00
N PRO A 123 9.25 -10.37 -11.26
CA PRO A 123 8.24 -10.14 -12.28
C PRO A 123 7.23 -11.29 -12.37
N LEU A 124 5.96 -10.93 -12.63
CA LEU A 124 4.87 -11.90 -12.75
C LEU A 124 5.13 -12.97 -13.81
N THR A 125 5.89 -12.59 -14.86
CA THR A 125 6.36 -13.51 -15.91
C THR A 125 7.23 -14.62 -15.36
N ASP A 126 8.10 -14.32 -14.38
CA ASP A 126 9.00 -15.30 -13.78
C ASP A 126 8.23 -16.27 -12.88
N TYR A 127 7.22 -15.75 -12.16
CA TYR A 127 6.31 -16.56 -11.38
C TYR A 127 5.53 -17.56 -12.26
N ILE A 128 4.99 -17.09 -13.40
CA ILE A 128 4.28 -17.94 -14.35
C ILE A 128 5.23 -18.97 -14.98
N ALA A 129 6.45 -18.55 -15.36
CA ALA A 129 7.47 -19.46 -15.92
C ALA A 129 7.90 -20.55 -14.93
N ALA A 130 7.86 -20.25 -13.63
CA ALA A 130 8.11 -21.23 -12.56
C ALA A 130 6.92 -22.15 -12.28
N GLY A 131 5.82 -22.05 -13.03
CA GLY A 131 4.62 -22.90 -12.91
C GLY A 131 3.56 -22.30 -11.97
N GLY A 132 3.66 -21.04 -11.61
CA GLY A 132 2.63 -20.34 -10.84
C GLY A 132 1.38 -20.08 -11.66
N THR A 133 0.21 -20.13 -11.01
CA THR A 133 -1.10 -19.84 -11.59
C THR A 133 -1.69 -18.56 -10.98
N ILE A 134 -2.53 -17.88 -11.74
CA ILE A 134 -3.17 -16.64 -11.32
C ILE A 134 -4.68 -16.80 -11.39
N THR A 135 -5.36 -16.58 -10.27
CA THR A 135 -6.81 -16.37 -10.24
C THR A 135 -7.08 -14.90 -10.58
N ARG A 136 -7.79 -14.64 -11.68
CA ARG A 136 -8.16 -13.29 -12.09
C ARG A 136 -9.51 -12.89 -11.51
N ASP A 137 -9.61 -11.68 -11.00
CA ASP A 137 -10.91 -11.08 -10.67
C ASP A 137 -11.47 -10.39 -11.93
N LEU A 138 -12.38 -11.04 -12.60
CA LEU A 138 -12.98 -10.55 -13.85
C LEU A 138 -13.81 -9.25 -13.67
N PHE A 139 -14.06 -8.84 -12.43
CA PHE A 139 -14.87 -7.66 -12.10
C PHE A 139 -14.05 -6.48 -11.57
N SER A 140 -12.78 -6.68 -11.31
CA SER A 140 -11.78 -5.63 -11.06
C SER A 140 -11.12 -5.20 -12.38
N GLY A 141 -9.99 -4.52 -12.33
CA GLY A 141 -9.24 -4.16 -13.54
C GLY A 141 -8.79 -5.40 -14.36
N ASP A 142 -8.50 -5.22 -15.63
CA ASP A 142 -8.11 -6.33 -16.51
C ASP A 142 -6.79 -6.99 -16.09
N GLU A 143 -5.98 -6.31 -15.27
CA GLU A 143 -4.71 -6.80 -14.74
C GLU A 143 -4.79 -7.29 -13.30
N ASP A 144 -5.91 -7.04 -12.60
CA ASP A 144 -6.09 -7.42 -11.21
C ASP A 144 -6.29 -8.94 -11.06
N GLY A 145 -5.53 -9.51 -10.14
CA GLY A 145 -5.59 -10.94 -9.86
C GLY A 145 -4.84 -11.33 -8.60
N PHE A 146 -4.74 -12.62 -8.39
CA PHE A 146 -4.08 -13.21 -7.23
C PHE A 146 -3.19 -14.36 -7.67
N ALA A 147 -1.93 -14.34 -7.28
CA ALA A 147 -1.03 -15.49 -7.41
C ALA A 147 -1.48 -16.59 -6.43
N ASP A 148 -1.81 -17.75 -6.97
CA ASP A 148 -2.43 -18.85 -6.20
C ASP A 148 -1.45 -19.55 -5.26
N ASN A 149 -0.15 -19.49 -5.56
CA ASN A 149 0.89 -20.17 -4.79
C ASN A 149 1.81 -19.15 -4.12
N ALA A 150 1.44 -18.72 -2.93
CA ALA A 150 2.23 -17.78 -2.14
C ALA A 150 3.63 -18.32 -1.79
N ASP A 151 3.76 -19.62 -1.51
CA ASP A 151 5.06 -20.24 -1.19
C ASP A 151 6.02 -20.16 -2.38
N LEU A 152 5.52 -20.32 -3.60
CA LEU A 152 6.34 -20.16 -4.81
C LEU A 152 6.82 -18.70 -4.96
N VAL A 153 5.95 -17.72 -4.74
CA VAL A 153 6.33 -16.28 -4.76
C VAL A 153 7.43 -16.02 -3.74
N TRP A 154 7.27 -16.47 -2.49
CA TRP A 154 8.28 -16.29 -1.46
C TRP A 154 9.58 -17.02 -1.75
N SER A 155 9.52 -18.19 -2.39
CA SER A 155 10.72 -18.92 -2.86
C SER A 155 11.51 -18.12 -3.90
N LEU A 156 10.81 -17.54 -4.88
CA LEU A 156 11.42 -16.70 -5.91
C LEU A 156 12.00 -15.41 -5.33
N VAL A 157 11.25 -14.76 -4.42
CA VAL A 157 11.74 -13.61 -3.67
C VAL A 157 13.02 -13.96 -2.90
N GLY A 158 13.03 -15.09 -2.20
CA GLY A 158 14.23 -15.58 -1.50
C GLY A 158 15.42 -15.76 -2.42
N GLN A 159 15.23 -16.38 -3.59
CA GLN A 159 16.29 -16.53 -4.61
C GLN A 159 16.80 -15.18 -5.10
N ARG A 160 15.91 -14.22 -5.31
CA ARG A 160 16.29 -12.88 -5.74
C ARG A 160 17.08 -12.12 -4.67
N LEU A 161 16.67 -12.25 -3.40
CA LEU A 161 17.39 -11.66 -2.27
C LEU A 161 18.78 -12.26 -2.11
N GLU A 162 18.92 -13.57 -2.29
CA GLU A 162 20.24 -14.24 -2.27
C GLU A 162 21.13 -13.79 -3.44
N ALA A 163 20.58 -13.62 -4.63
CA ALA A 163 21.35 -13.09 -5.77
C ALA A 163 21.87 -11.67 -5.46
N VAL A 164 21.01 -10.80 -4.93
CA VAL A 164 21.43 -9.46 -4.50
C VAL A 164 22.50 -9.52 -3.40
N ARG A 165 22.38 -10.46 -2.47
CA ARG A 165 23.39 -10.68 -1.42
C ARG A 165 24.74 -11.09 -2.02
N GLU A 166 24.74 -12.01 -2.98
CA GLU A 166 25.96 -12.47 -3.66
C GLU A 166 26.63 -11.32 -4.43
N ASP A 167 25.87 -10.48 -5.13
CA ASP A 167 26.39 -9.31 -5.83
C ASP A 167 27.11 -8.35 -4.87
N TRP A 168 26.52 -8.09 -3.69
CA TRP A 168 27.14 -7.22 -2.68
C TRP A 168 28.38 -7.85 -2.05
N LEU A 169 28.39 -9.17 -1.83
CA LEU A 169 29.59 -9.89 -1.36
C LEU A 169 30.70 -9.85 -2.42
N ALA A 170 30.35 -9.99 -3.70
CA ALA A 170 31.30 -9.90 -4.81
C ALA A 170 31.87 -8.48 -4.97
N ASP A 171 31.11 -7.43 -4.64
CA ASP A 171 31.58 -6.04 -4.60
C ASP A 171 32.52 -5.74 -3.41
N GLY A 172 32.83 -6.75 -2.59
CA GLY A 172 33.86 -6.66 -1.53
C GLY A 172 33.32 -6.28 -0.15
N TRP A 173 32.02 -6.39 0.09
CA TRP A 173 31.45 -6.20 1.43
C TRP A 173 31.68 -7.45 2.29
N PRO A 174 32.23 -7.32 3.51
CA PRO A 174 32.61 -8.48 4.32
C PRO A 174 31.42 -9.24 4.92
N GLU A 175 30.31 -8.56 5.13
CA GLU A 175 29.10 -9.12 5.74
C GLU A 175 27.85 -8.54 5.06
N VAL A 176 26.99 -9.42 4.55
CA VAL A 176 25.69 -9.07 3.97
C VAL A 176 24.63 -9.95 4.61
N ALA A 177 23.71 -9.33 5.35
CA ALA A 177 22.65 -10.01 6.09
C ALA A 177 21.28 -9.74 5.45
N ILE A 178 20.56 -10.80 5.11
CA ILE A 178 19.14 -10.73 4.76
C ILE A 178 18.35 -10.86 6.07
N VAL A 179 17.43 -9.93 6.29
CA VAL A 179 16.52 -9.94 7.45
C VAL A 179 15.07 -9.90 6.97
N GLU A 180 14.20 -10.63 7.66
CA GLU A 180 12.78 -10.80 7.25
C GLU A 180 12.01 -9.49 7.19
N ARG A 181 12.37 -8.55 8.04
CA ARG A 181 11.72 -7.24 8.15
C ARG A 181 12.70 -6.17 8.58
N GLN A 182 12.29 -4.92 8.41
CA GLN A 182 13.06 -3.78 8.90
C GLN A 182 13.38 -3.95 10.39
N PRO A 183 14.65 -3.87 10.81
CA PRO A 183 15.03 -3.94 12.23
C PRO A 183 14.39 -2.81 13.05
N ASP A 184 13.91 -3.11 14.26
CA ASP A 184 13.25 -2.12 15.14
C ASP A 184 14.14 -0.89 15.43
N ASN A 185 15.45 -1.09 15.43
CA ASN A 185 16.45 -0.04 15.65
C ASN A 185 17.03 0.56 14.36
N PHE A 186 16.40 0.32 13.21
CA PHE A 186 16.93 0.70 11.89
C PHE A 186 17.35 2.17 11.83
N TYR A 187 16.50 3.09 12.27
CA TYR A 187 16.78 4.54 12.26
C TYR A 187 17.86 4.96 13.27
N SER A 188 18.19 4.12 14.22
CA SER A 188 19.28 4.37 15.19
C SER A 188 20.61 3.74 14.79
N LEU A 189 20.64 2.96 13.71
CA LEU A 189 21.86 2.42 13.14
C LEU A 189 22.69 3.55 12.52
N ASN A 190 24.01 3.35 12.54
CA ASN A 190 24.90 4.31 11.88
C ASN A 190 24.99 3.97 10.39
N HIS A 191 24.09 4.56 9.61
CA HIS A 191 24.02 4.39 8.16
C HIS A 191 25.27 4.96 7.49
N ILE A 192 25.88 4.20 6.61
CA ILE A 192 27.01 4.67 5.81
C ILE A 192 26.46 5.32 4.55
N ARG A 193 26.89 6.56 4.33
CA ARG A 193 26.57 7.29 3.10
C ARG A 193 27.61 7.00 2.04
N PRO A 194 27.21 6.85 0.76
CA PRO A 194 28.18 6.72 -0.32
C PRO A 194 29.07 7.95 -0.37
N GLN A 195 30.32 7.78 -0.74
CA GLN A 195 31.27 8.89 -0.90
C GLN A 195 30.95 9.75 -2.11
N GLY A 196 30.30 9.16 -3.11
CA GLY A 196 29.86 9.83 -4.33
C GLY A 196 29.07 8.86 -5.21
N LEU A 197 28.75 9.33 -6.40
CA LEU A 197 28.17 8.52 -7.45
C LEU A 197 29.23 8.32 -8.55
N ARG A 198 29.36 7.10 -9.08
CA ARG A 198 30.16 6.87 -10.28
C ARG A 198 29.48 7.57 -11.48
N ASP A 199 30.25 7.85 -12.50
CA ASP A 199 29.68 8.36 -13.74
C ASP A 199 28.72 7.35 -14.37
N LEU A 200 27.72 7.85 -15.07
CA LEU A 200 26.80 7.03 -15.84
C LEU A 200 27.58 6.28 -16.95
N THR A 201 27.23 5.04 -17.18
CA THR A 201 27.64 4.35 -18.43
C THR A 201 26.88 4.96 -19.61
N GLU A 202 27.35 4.73 -20.83
CA GLU A 202 26.66 5.21 -22.03
C GLU A 202 25.21 4.69 -22.12
N GLU A 203 25.00 3.42 -21.75
CA GLU A 203 23.65 2.80 -21.74
C GLU A 203 22.75 3.42 -20.66
N GLU A 204 23.29 3.64 -19.45
CA GLU A 204 22.54 4.28 -18.37
C GLU A 204 22.23 5.74 -18.71
N ALA A 205 23.15 6.47 -19.32
CA ALA A 205 22.93 7.85 -19.74
C ALA A 205 21.80 7.95 -20.79
N ALA A 206 21.83 7.07 -21.79
CA ALA A 206 20.77 7.01 -22.81
C ALA A 206 19.42 6.62 -22.19
N ARG A 207 19.42 5.71 -21.19
CA ARG A 207 18.18 5.32 -20.50
C ARG A 207 17.61 6.44 -19.63
N VAL A 208 18.45 7.17 -18.91
CA VAL A 208 18.04 8.35 -18.13
C VAL A 208 17.44 9.42 -19.04
N GLU A 209 18.10 9.75 -20.15
CA GLU A 209 17.59 10.73 -21.13
C GLU A 209 16.21 10.31 -21.67
N HIS A 210 16.04 9.02 -21.99
CA HIS A 210 14.76 8.49 -22.45
C HIS A 210 13.66 8.61 -21.37
N LEU A 211 13.96 8.25 -20.13
CA LEU A 211 13.01 8.30 -19.00
C LEU A 211 12.61 9.75 -18.67
N GLU A 212 13.57 10.67 -18.70
CA GLU A 212 13.30 12.10 -18.47
C GLU A 212 12.40 12.67 -19.59
N SER A 213 12.66 12.31 -20.86
CA SER A 213 11.82 12.71 -22.00
C SER A 213 10.41 12.12 -21.92
N GLU A 214 10.28 10.87 -21.48
CA GLU A 214 8.99 10.21 -21.28
C GLU A 214 8.19 10.88 -20.14
N ALA A 215 8.85 11.23 -19.03
CA ALA A 215 8.23 11.95 -17.93
C ALA A 215 7.74 13.34 -18.33
N GLU A 216 8.52 14.07 -19.14
CA GLU A 216 8.12 15.36 -19.70
C GLU A 216 6.87 15.21 -20.60
N ALA A 217 6.86 14.23 -21.50
CA ALA A 217 5.74 13.98 -22.40
C ALA A 217 4.45 13.62 -21.64
N ILE A 218 4.53 12.79 -20.58
CA ILE A 218 3.38 12.47 -19.71
C ILE A 218 2.89 13.72 -19.00
N THR A 219 3.80 14.52 -18.44
CA THR A 219 3.45 15.75 -17.71
C THR A 219 2.76 16.78 -18.62
N GLU A 220 3.23 16.93 -19.87
CA GLU A 220 2.61 17.82 -20.86
C GLU A 220 1.22 17.31 -21.28
N ALA A 221 1.08 16.01 -21.54
CA ALA A 221 -0.19 15.39 -21.90
C ALA A 221 -1.23 15.49 -20.77
N ASP A 222 -0.83 15.27 -19.53
CA ASP A 222 -1.68 15.40 -18.34
C ASP A 222 -2.13 16.86 -18.13
N ALA A 223 -1.24 17.82 -18.36
CA ALA A 223 -1.56 19.24 -18.27
C ALA A 223 -2.59 19.69 -19.34
N GLU A 224 -2.49 19.16 -20.55
CA GLU A 224 -3.45 19.45 -21.65
C GLU A 224 -4.81 18.78 -21.41
N ALA A 225 -4.82 17.57 -20.82
CA ALA A 225 -6.03 16.80 -20.55
C ALA A 225 -6.70 17.14 -19.21
N GLU A 226 -6.10 18.02 -18.40
CA GLU A 226 -6.50 18.28 -16.98
C GLU A 226 -6.59 16.97 -16.15
N THR A 227 -5.76 15.99 -16.49
CA THR A 227 -5.66 14.69 -15.79
C THR A 227 -4.33 14.60 -15.06
N TRP A 228 -4.18 13.61 -14.16
CA TRP A 228 -2.94 13.35 -13.46
C TRP A 228 -2.68 11.84 -13.44
N ASN A 229 -1.80 11.38 -14.33
CA ASN A 229 -1.38 9.98 -14.37
C ASN A 229 -0.15 9.76 -13.47
N ASN A 230 -0.38 9.67 -12.16
CA ASN A 230 0.70 9.48 -11.19
C ASN A 230 1.37 8.11 -11.28
N ALA A 231 0.71 7.09 -11.82
CA ALA A 231 1.24 5.72 -11.83
C ALA A 231 2.47 5.59 -12.74
N ASP A 232 2.38 6.11 -13.98
CA ASP A 232 3.47 6.04 -14.94
C ASP A 232 4.66 6.92 -14.50
N LEU A 233 4.39 8.12 -13.97
CA LEU A 233 5.43 8.99 -13.40
C LEU A 233 6.13 8.35 -12.20
N CYS A 234 5.40 7.65 -11.33
CA CYS A 234 5.99 6.92 -10.22
C CYS A 234 6.91 5.78 -10.70
N ALA A 235 6.51 5.05 -11.74
CA ALA A 235 7.32 3.97 -12.32
C ALA A 235 8.65 4.51 -12.89
N ILE A 236 8.59 5.66 -13.60
CA ILE A 236 9.78 6.34 -14.12
C ILE A 236 10.69 6.80 -12.98
N ASP A 237 10.14 7.44 -11.94
CA ASP A 237 10.91 7.91 -10.78
C ASP A 237 11.56 6.75 -10.02
N ASP A 238 10.89 5.61 -9.92
CA ASP A 238 11.46 4.40 -9.33
C ASP A 238 12.61 3.82 -10.17
N GLU A 239 12.52 3.86 -11.49
CA GLU A 239 13.61 3.40 -12.36
C GLU A 239 14.81 4.36 -12.29
N LEU A 240 14.59 5.66 -12.34
CA LEU A 240 15.65 6.67 -12.16
C LEU A 240 16.34 6.49 -10.80
N ARG A 241 15.57 6.25 -9.76
CA ARG A 241 16.07 5.99 -8.40
C ARG A 241 16.89 4.70 -8.32
N ARG A 242 16.52 3.65 -9.05
CA ARG A 242 17.31 2.40 -9.17
C ARG A 242 18.65 2.65 -9.84
N ILE A 243 18.68 3.43 -10.96
CA ILE A 243 19.92 3.80 -11.64
C ILE A 243 20.83 4.61 -10.71
N GLU A 244 20.28 5.59 -9.98
CA GLU A 244 21.05 6.36 -9.01
C GLU A 244 21.61 5.49 -7.87
N GLN A 245 20.84 4.55 -7.36
CA GLN A 245 21.29 3.62 -6.32
C GLN A 245 22.43 2.73 -6.81
N ALA A 246 22.38 2.25 -8.05
CA ALA A 246 23.42 1.43 -8.65
C ALA A 246 24.76 2.19 -8.86
N ARG A 247 24.70 3.52 -8.92
CA ARG A 247 25.88 4.40 -9.07
C ARG A 247 26.58 4.72 -7.76
N ARG A 248 26.02 4.36 -6.60
CA ARG A 248 26.59 4.68 -5.28
C ARG A 248 27.98 4.04 -5.12
N HIS A 249 28.97 4.88 -4.86
CA HIS A 249 30.35 4.45 -4.66
C HIS A 249 30.72 4.49 -3.19
N TYR A 250 31.29 3.40 -2.70
CA TYR A 250 31.80 3.26 -1.34
C TYR A 250 33.30 2.93 -1.40
N THR A 251 34.09 3.50 -0.51
CA THR A 251 35.51 3.18 -0.42
C THR A 251 35.74 1.82 0.23
N ASP A 252 36.90 1.21 -0.05
CA ASP A 252 37.28 -0.07 0.56
C ASP A 252 37.34 0.02 2.09
N GLU A 253 37.72 1.19 2.63
CA GLU A 253 37.72 1.47 4.07
C GLU A 253 36.30 1.46 4.64
N GLN A 254 35.33 2.08 3.93
CA GLN A 254 33.93 2.06 4.31
C GLN A 254 33.36 0.66 4.27
N LYS A 255 33.70 -0.13 3.23
CA LYS A 255 33.26 -1.51 3.09
C LYS A 255 33.82 -2.38 4.22
N ALA A 256 35.12 -2.27 4.53
CA ALA A 256 35.78 -3.08 5.55
C ALA A 256 35.19 -2.90 6.98
N GLU A 257 34.63 -1.74 7.28
CA GLU A 257 34.07 -1.39 8.60
C GLU A 257 32.54 -1.49 8.66
N ALA A 258 31.92 -2.09 7.67
CA ALA A 258 30.49 -2.11 7.51
C ALA A 258 29.92 -3.50 7.25
N ARG A 259 28.62 -3.62 7.46
CA ARG A 259 27.82 -4.70 6.93
C ARG A 259 26.66 -4.12 6.12
N VAL A 260 26.14 -4.90 5.21
CA VAL A 260 24.93 -4.55 4.45
C VAL A 260 23.75 -5.29 5.04
N ILE A 261 22.64 -4.60 5.22
CA ILE A 261 21.36 -5.18 5.63
C ILE A 261 20.41 -5.10 4.44
N ILE A 262 19.86 -6.25 4.05
CA ILE A 262 18.88 -6.39 2.97
C ILE A 262 17.56 -6.80 3.60
N PHE A 263 16.47 -6.10 3.30
CA PHE A 263 15.13 -6.45 3.77
C PHE A 263 14.06 -5.89 2.84
N LEU A 264 12.86 -6.45 2.94
CA LEU A 264 11.67 -5.89 2.31
C LEU A 264 11.08 -4.82 3.22
N GLY A 265 10.87 -3.62 2.67
CA GLY A 265 10.17 -2.54 3.36
C GLY A 265 8.71 -2.88 3.64
N TYR A 266 8.04 -2.06 4.42
CA TYR A 266 6.63 -2.28 4.79
C TYR A 266 5.68 -2.39 3.57
N ASN A 267 5.98 -1.68 2.49
CA ASN A 267 5.24 -1.74 1.22
C ASN A 267 5.95 -2.57 0.14
N GLY A 268 6.86 -3.46 0.55
CA GLY A 268 7.52 -4.41 -0.33
C GLY A 268 8.77 -3.94 -1.10
N PRO A 269 9.13 -2.66 -1.24
CA PRO A 269 10.32 -2.32 -1.98
C PRO A 269 11.56 -2.90 -1.28
N LEU A 270 12.44 -3.49 -2.08
CA LEU A 270 13.72 -3.98 -1.63
C LEU A 270 14.55 -2.83 -1.05
N THR A 271 14.97 -2.96 0.19
CA THR A 271 15.86 -2.00 0.84
C THR A 271 17.22 -2.65 1.09
N VAL A 272 18.27 -2.01 0.56
CA VAL A 272 19.66 -2.41 0.78
C VAL A 272 20.38 -1.26 1.45
N GLN A 273 20.82 -1.46 2.69
CA GLN A 273 21.40 -0.39 3.49
C GLN A 273 22.72 -0.81 4.14
N PRO A 274 23.84 -0.19 3.74
CA PRO A 274 25.11 -0.31 4.46
C PRO A 274 25.06 0.37 5.83
N VAL A 275 25.48 -0.35 6.86
CA VAL A 275 25.53 0.13 8.24
C VAL A 275 26.90 -0.16 8.86
N SER A 276 27.41 0.77 9.66
CA SER A 276 28.70 0.61 10.32
C SER A 276 28.63 -0.49 11.40
N LEU A 277 29.63 -1.36 11.44
CA LEU A 277 29.87 -2.34 12.51
C LEU A 277 30.31 -1.64 13.80
N ARG A 278 30.88 -0.44 13.69
CA ARG A 278 31.21 0.36 14.87
C ARG A 278 29.92 0.71 15.59
N LYS A 279 29.79 0.32 16.86
CA LYS A 279 28.72 0.86 17.72
C LYS A 279 28.72 2.36 17.55
N ALA A 280 27.56 2.94 17.19
CA ALA A 280 27.42 4.37 17.13
C ALA A 280 28.03 4.94 18.41
N GLN A 281 29.23 5.53 18.29
CA GLN A 281 29.73 6.38 19.34
C GLN A 281 28.72 7.52 19.33
N ARG A 282 27.71 7.43 20.21
CA ARG A 282 26.99 8.63 20.61
C ARG A 282 28.08 9.66 20.81
N ALA A 283 28.15 10.66 19.91
CA ALA A 283 28.98 11.81 20.16
C ALA A 283 28.64 12.18 21.60
N LYS A 284 29.59 11.94 22.52
CA LYS A 284 29.51 12.52 23.85
C LYS A 284 29.45 13.99 23.59
N LYS A 285 28.23 14.56 23.49
CA LYS A 285 28.04 15.96 23.74
C LYS A 285 28.81 16.16 25.03
N ALA A 286 29.79 17.04 24.97
CA ALA A 286 30.61 17.46 26.08
C ALA A 286 29.74 17.47 27.33
N ASP A 287 30.20 16.80 28.36
CA ASP A 287 29.56 16.58 29.63
C ASP A 287 29.49 17.93 30.37
N ASP A 288 28.61 18.79 29.89
CA ASP A 288 28.14 19.92 30.68
C ASP A 288 27.05 19.38 31.58
N ALA A 289 27.41 19.16 32.84
CA ALA A 289 26.57 18.91 34.00
C ALA A 289 25.36 18.02 33.69
N LYS A 290 25.44 16.70 33.97
CA LYS A 290 24.29 15.82 34.03
C LYS A 290 23.19 16.52 34.84
N PRO A 291 22.06 16.92 34.20
CA PRO A 291 20.91 17.32 35.00
C PRO A 291 20.55 16.10 35.84
N GLU A 292 20.38 16.30 37.16
CA GLU A 292 19.87 15.26 38.05
C GLU A 292 18.67 14.62 37.37
N ARG A 293 18.75 13.32 37.06
CA ARG A 293 17.64 12.60 36.44
C ARG A 293 16.60 12.41 37.51
N PHE A 294 15.62 13.26 37.53
CA PHE A 294 14.42 13.10 38.36
C PHE A 294 13.78 11.75 38.05
N SER A 295 13.19 11.12 39.08
CA SER A 295 12.47 9.87 38.89
C SER A 295 11.35 10.09 37.88
N ARG A 296 11.00 9.05 37.10
CA ARG A 296 9.91 9.11 36.11
C ARG A 296 8.61 9.69 36.71
N LYS A 297 8.27 9.28 37.94
CA LYS A 297 7.11 9.82 38.67
C LYS A 297 7.21 11.31 38.93
N LEU A 298 8.38 11.81 39.31
CA LEU A 298 8.60 13.24 39.53
C LEU A 298 8.54 14.04 38.22
N THR A 299 9.11 13.51 37.16
CA THR A 299 9.02 14.13 35.81
C THR A 299 7.57 14.21 35.31
N GLU A 300 6.80 13.15 35.51
CA GLU A 300 5.37 13.15 35.17
C GLU A 300 4.56 14.13 36.06
N ALA A 301 4.86 14.21 37.34
CA ALA A 301 4.25 15.22 38.23
C ALA A 301 4.58 16.66 37.82
N MET A 302 5.83 16.94 37.50
CA MET A 302 6.26 18.26 37.01
C MET A 302 5.57 18.63 35.68
N HIS A 303 5.42 17.67 34.74
CA HIS A 303 4.68 17.89 33.50
C HIS A 303 3.22 18.21 33.76
N ARG A 304 2.57 17.52 34.70
CA ARG A 304 1.17 17.80 35.10
C ARG A 304 1.00 19.18 35.69
N ILE A 305 1.90 19.59 36.61
CA ILE A 305 1.89 20.92 37.22
C ILE A 305 2.09 22.01 36.15
N LYS A 306 3.05 21.80 35.24
CA LYS A 306 3.29 22.73 34.13
C LYS A 306 2.07 22.85 33.22
N LEU A 307 1.39 21.75 32.92
CA LEU A 307 0.18 21.73 32.11
C LEU A 307 -0.99 22.46 32.78
N LEU A 308 -1.14 22.31 34.11
CA LEU A 308 -2.14 23.03 34.89
C LEU A 308 -1.87 24.55 34.91
N ALA A 309 -0.62 24.97 35.12
CA ALA A 309 -0.21 26.39 35.08
C ALA A 309 -0.45 27.01 33.69
N VAL A 310 -0.14 26.28 32.62
CA VAL A 310 -0.42 26.74 31.23
C VAL A 310 -1.92 26.87 31.00
N ARG A 311 -2.74 25.90 31.48
CA ARG A 311 -4.19 25.96 31.37
C ARG A 311 -4.75 27.19 32.10
N GLU A 312 -4.29 27.46 33.28
CA GLU A 312 -4.71 28.62 34.08
C GLU A 312 -4.32 29.93 33.40
N ALA A 313 -3.10 30.05 32.89
CA ALA A 313 -2.64 31.19 32.13
C ALA A 313 -3.46 31.43 30.86
N VAL A 314 -3.79 30.39 30.12
CA VAL A 314 -4.62 30.45 28.91
C VAL A 314 -6.06 30.86 29.26
N THR A 315 -6.64 30.31 30.36
CA THR A 315 -8.00 30.64 30.78
C THR A 315 -8.11 32.09 31.28
N SER A 316 -7.05 32.61 31.87
CA SER A 316 -7.00 33.98 32.41
C SER A 316 -6.73 35.05 31.35
N ASN A 317 -6.31 34.66 30.14
CA ASN A 317 -5.99 35.59 29.04
C ASN A 317 -6.65 35.13 27.72
N PRO A 318 -7.87 35.62 27.42
CA PRO A 318 -8.61 35.22 26.24
C PRO A 318 -7.93 35.55 24.89
N GLU A 319 -7.18 36.65 24.81
CA GLU A 319 -6.44 37.03 23.60
C GLU A 319 -5.29 36.05 23.35
N PHE A 320 -4.52 35.72 24.37
CA PHE A 320 -3.48 34.71 24.28
C PHE A 320 -4.03 33.32 23.96
N ALA A 321 -5.20 32.97 24.50
CA ALA A 321 -5.87 31.72 24.18
C ALA A 321 -6.27 31.63 22.69
N PHE A 322 -6.74 32.73 22.13
CA PHE A 322 -7.11 32.83 20.72
C PHE A 322 -5.88 32.73 19.81
N ASP A 323 -4.80 33.43 20.11
CA ASP A 323 -3.55 33.38 19.36
C ASP A 323 -2.93 31.98 19.37
N LEU A 324 -2.96 31.31 20.53
CA LEU A 324 -2.47 29.95 20.69
C LEU A 324 -3.29 28.94 19.88
N MET A 325 -4.62 29.11 19.85
CA MET A 325 -5.53 28.30 19.04
C MET A 325 -5.30 28.54 17.55
N LEU A 326 -5.10 29.79 17.14
CA LEU A 326 -4.83 30.14 15.77
C LEU A 326 -3.47 29.58 15.30
N ALA A 327 -2.44 29.70 16.13
CA ALA A 327 -1.13 29.09 15.86
C ALA A 327 -1.22 27.58 15.71
N ALA A 328 -1.96 26.89 16.59
CA ALA A 328 -2.15 25.45 16.50
C ALA A 328 -2.88 25.02 15.24
N LEU A 329 -3.90 25.79 14.80
CA LEU A 329 -4.62 25.52 13.56
C LEU A 329 -3.76 25.74 12.31
N ILE A 330 -2.87 26.72 12.35
CA ILE A 330 -1.90 27.01 11.27
C ILE A 330 -0.85 25.90 11.22
N GLU A 331 -0.30 25.49 12.35
CA GLU A 331 0.68 24.39 12.41
C GLU A 331 0.08 23.06 11.95
N ASP A 332 -1.16 22.75 12.33
CA ASP A 332 -1.83 21.50 11.91
C ASP A 332 -2.11 21.47 10.40
N ARG A 333 -2.27 22.64 9.77
CA ARG A 333 -2.47 22.77 8.32
C ARG A 333 -1.17 22.79 7.51
N LEU A 334 -0.07 23.24 8.10
CA LEU A 334 1.23 23.38 7.42
C LEU A 334 2.20 22.23 7.72
N ALA A 335 1.99 21.49 8.81
CA ALA A 335 2.82 20.37 9.19
C ALA A 335 2.17 19.03 8.81
N TYR A 336 2.55 18.46 7.69
CA TYR A 336 2.43 17.03 7.46
C TYR A 336 3.39 16.30 8.41
N GLY A 337 2.94 16.03 9.64
CA GLY A 337 3.74 15.31 10.62
C GLY A 337 3.25 15.52 12.05
N SER A 338 2.83 14.45 12.68
CA SER A 338 2.08 14.32 13.93
C SER A 338 2.81 14.70 15.22
N ASN A 339 3.49 15.82 15.31
CA ASN A 339 4.14 16.31 16.54
C ASN A 339 3.72 17.73 16.92
N SER A 340 2.46 18.08 16.71
CA SER A 340 1.92 19.33 17.29
C SER A 340 1.84 19.19 18.82
N PRO A 341 2.46 20.10 19.60
CA PRO A 341 2.33 20.13 21.06
C PRO A 341 0.91 20.42 21.53
N LEU A 342 0.03 20.80 20.62
CA LEU A 342 -1.39 21.12 20.85
C LEU A 342 -2.27 20.19 20.02
N ALA A 343 -2.23 18.88 20.29
CA ALA A 343 -3.22 17.97 19.76
C ALA A 343 -4.60 18.34 20.35
N VAL A 344 -5.35 19.17 19.65
CA VAL A 344 -6.77 19.38 19.93
C VAL A 344 -7.51 18.12 19.49
N ARG A 345 -7.45 17.08 20.31
CA ARG A 345 -8.32 15.92 20.18
C ARG A 345 -9.61 16.22 20.93
N THR A 346 -10.73 16.12 20.26
CA THR A 346 -12.08 16.25 20.83
C THR A 346 -12.46 15.09 21.77
N ASN A 347 -11.55 14.15 22.08
CA ASN A 347 -11.74 13.13 23.09
C ASN A 347 -11.17 13.60 24.43
N VAL A 348 -12.02 14.23 25.21
CA VAL A 348 -11.74 14.59 26.61
C VAL A 348 -11.93 13.32 27.46
N SER A 349 -10.85 12.59 27.71
CA SER A 349 -10.82 11.69 28.85
C SER A 349 -10.68 12.54 30.12
N PRO A 350 -11.56 12.37 31.14
CA PRO A 350 -11.43 13.12 32.36
C PRO A 350 -10.08 12.78 33.03
N VAL A 351 -9.24 13.79 33.21
CA VAL A 351 -8.01 13.66 33.98
C VAL A 351 -8.43 13.52 35.45
N GLN A 352 -8.27 12.34 36.03
CA GLN A 352 -8.36 12.19 37.47
C GLN A 352 -7.21 12.96 38.10
N VAL A 353 -7.53 14.07 38.72
CA VAL A 353 -6.60 14.90 39.50
C VAL A 353 -6.66 14.39 40.93
N ASP A 354 -5.51 13.95 41.44
CA ASP A 354 -5.38 13.58 42.84
C ASP A 354 -5.43 14.88 43.68
N VAL A 355 -6.55 15.08 44.34
CA VAL A 355 -6.86 16.33 45.05
C VAL A 355 -5.92 16.58 46.22
N GLU A 356 -5.26 15.53 46.78
CA GLU A 356 -4.27 15.64 47.86
C GLU A 356 -2.97 16.32 47.42
N LEU A 357 -2.63 16.27 46.12
CA LEU A 357 -1.46 16.96 45.57
C LEU A 357 -1.68 18.48 45.35
N LEU A 358 -2.94 18.90 45.21
CA LEU A 358 -3.32 20.32 45.09
C LEU A 358 -3.40 21.05 46.44
N ALA A 359 -3.71 20.33 47.51
CA ALA A 359 -3.77 20.89 48.86
C ALA A 359 -2.37 21.31 49.39
N GLY A 360 -1.31 20.70 48.89
CA GLY A 360 0.08 21.07 49.23
C GLY A 360 0.67 22.25 48.45
N ALA A 361 0.03 22.66 47.37
CA ALA A 361 0.58 23.73 46.47
C ALA A 361 0.06 25.14 46.82
N THR A 362 -0.91 25.26 47.72
CA THR A 362 -1.50 26.57 48.11
C THR A 362 -0.84 27.22 49.35
N MET A 363 0.27 26.68 49.83
CA MET A 363 1.01 27.26 50.97
C MET A 363 2.42 27.69 50.60
N ILE A 364 2.58 28.52 49.58
CA ILE A 364 3.79 29.35 49.43
C ILE A 364 3.29 30.73 48.94
N ASP A 365 3.07 31.62 49.90
CA ASP A 365 3.04 33.07 49.71
C ASP A 365 4.42 33.58 49.36
#